data_1d016cab90ba8850dbae9f21d53b0a59
#
_entry.id   1d016cab90ba8850dbae9f21d53b0a59
#
_cell.length_a   1.000
_cell.length_b   1.000
_cell.length_c   1.000
_cell.angle_alpha   90.00
_cell.angle_beta   90.00
_cell.angle_gamma   90.00
#
_symmetry.space_group_name_H-M   'P 1'
#
loop_
_entity.id
_entity.type
_entity.pdbx_description
1 polymer ?
#
loop_
_entity_poly.entity_id
_entity_poly.type
_entity_poly.pdbx_seq_one_letter_code
_entity_poly.pdbx_strand_id
1 'polypeptide(L)'
;MASEKQVMVVGIDDSEHSVYALEWTLDHFFTNFASNPPFKLIVVHAKPSPVSVVGLAGPGAAEVMPYVDSDLKRIAARVLEKAKEICVTKLVNDVVFEVVEGDGRNVLCEAVEKHHASILVVGSHGYGAIKRAVLGSVSDYCAHHAHCTVMIVKKPKIKH
;
A
#
# COMPACT_ATOMS: atom_id res chain seq x y z
N MET A 1 30.99 -11.04 5.01
CA MET A 1 30.14 -10.15 4.19
C MET A 1 28.75 -10.10 4.77
N ALA A 2 28.27 -8.88 5.02
CA ALA A 2 26.90 -8.74 5.41
C ALA A 2 26.00 -9.13 4.25
N SER A 3 25.09 -10.07 4.45
CA SER A 3 24.10 -10.39 3.46
C SER A 3 23.16 -9.21 3.30
N GLU A 4 22.76 -8.90 2.07
CA GLU A 4 21.76 -7.87 1.83
C GLU A 4 20.45 -8.30 2.47
N LYS A 5 19.77 -7.34 3.08
CA LYS A 5 18.46 -7.60 3.64
C LYS A 5 17.46 -7.85 2.53
N GLN A 6 16.56 -8.81 2.77
CA GLN A 6 15.43 -9.00 1.87
C GLN A 6 14.51 -7.81 1.95
N VAL A 7 13.82 -7.54 0.84
CA VAL A 7 12.93 -6.38 0.73
C VAL A 7 11.49 -6.82 0.95
N MET A 8 10.79 -6.05 1.76
CA MET A 8 9.35 -6.21 1.97
C MET A 8 8.66 -4.95 1.49
N VAL A 9 7.69 -5.11 0.60
CA VAL A 9 6.85 -4.03 0.10
C VAL A 9 5.50 -4.10 0.80
N VAL A 10 5.03 -2.98 1.34
CA VAL A 10 3.68 -2.87 1.92
C VAL A 10 2.89 -1.86 1.11
N GLY A 11 1.76 -2.30 0.56
CA GLY A 11 0.83 -1.41 -0.13
C GLY A 11 -0.06 -0.69 0.87
N ILE A 12 -0.20 0.63 0.72
CA ILE A 12 -1.04 1.44 1.60
C ILE A 12 -1.95 2.35 0.80
N ASP A 13 -3.18 2.47 1.24
CA ASP A 13 -4.14 3.43 0.72
C ASP A 13 -4.89 4.09 1.89
N ASP A 14 -5.98 4.78 1.61
CA ASP A 14 -6.76 5.49 2.63
C ASP A 14 -7.75 4.57 3.37
N SER A 15 -7.58 3.25 3.25
CA SER A 15 -8.45 2.28 3.92
C SER A 15 -7.89 1.87 5.28
N GLU A 16 -8.78 1.55 6.20
CA GLU A 16 -8.38 1.02 7.50
C GLU A 16 -7.71 -0.35 7.39
N HIS A 17 -8.01 -1.10 6.34
CA HIS A 17 -7.43 -2.42 6.12
C HIS A 17 -5.93 -2.33 5.81
N SER A 18 -5.52 -1.39 4.96
CA SER A 18 -4.11 -1.21 4.64
C SER A 18 -3.34 -0.61 5.80
N VAL A 19 -3.96 0.30 6.55
CA VAL A 19 -3.35 0.88 7.75
C VAL A 19 -3.12 -0.22 8.79
N TYR A 20 -4.11 -1.06 9.02
CA TYR A 20 -3.96 -2.20 9.92
C TYR A 20 -2.85 -3.15 9.44
N ALA A 21 -2.79 -3.41 8.13
CA ALA A 21 -1.76 -4.27 7.56
C ALA A 21 -0.35 -3.72 7.82
N LEU A 22 -0.17 -2.41 7.69
CA LEU A 22 1.11 -1.77 8.00
C LEU A 22 1.43 -1.92 9.50
N GLU A 23 0.51 -1.61 10.38
CA GLU A 23 0.72 -1.73 11.82
C GLU A 23 1.07 -3.16 12.22
N TRP A 24 0.32 -4.12 11.70
CA TRP A 24 0.55 -5.54 11.96
C TRP A 24 1.94 -5.98 11.51
N THR A 25 2.33 -5.54 10.32
CA THR A 25 3.65 -5.86 9.75
C THR A 25 4.78 -5.29 10.61
N LEU A 26 4.63 -4.03 11.04
CA LEU A 26 5.64 -3.41 11.89
C LEU A 26 5.76 -4.13 13.23
N ASP A 27 4.65 -4.50 13.85
CA ASP A 27 4.65 -5.17 15.14
C ASP A 27 5.29 -6.57 15.07
N HIS A 28 5.12 -7.28 13.96
CA HIS A 28 5.57 -8.66 13.85
C HIS A 28 6.97 -8.82 13.26
N PHE A 29 7.39 -7.88 12.40
CA PHE A 29 8.64 -8.04 11.65
C PHE A 29 9.69 -6.95 11.90
N PHE A 30 9.34 -5.86 12.55
CA PHE A 30 10.24 -4.71 12.69
C PHE A 30 10.45 -4.27 14.13
N THR A 31 9.40 -4.01 14.88
CA THR A 31 9.51 -3.43 16.23
C THR A 31 10.33 -4.33 17.17
N ASN A 32 10.13 -5.63 17.08
CA ASN A 32 10.84 -6.60 17.94
C ASN A 32 12.32 -6.78 17.57
N PHE A 33 12.73 -6.22 16.43
CA PHE A 33 14.10 -6.34 15.93
C PHE A 33 14.79 -4.96 15.86
N ALA A 34 14.42 -4.06 16.71
CA ALA A 34 14.67 -2.61 16.70
C ALA A 34 15.97 -2.13 16.03
N SER A 35 17.12 -2.77 16.36
CA SER A 35 18.42 -2.33 15.83
C SER A 35 18.82 -3.03 14.54
N ASN A 36 18.18 -4.15 14.20
CA ASN A 36 18.54 -4.90 12.99
C ASN A 36 17.36 -5.74 12.48
N PRO A 37 16.35 -5.09 11.92
CA PRO A 37 15.21 -5.81 11.35
C PRO A 37 15.66 -6.71 10.19
N PRO A 38 14.99 -7.86 9.98
CA PRO A 38 15.41 -8.80 8.91
C PRO A 38 15.08 -8.33 7.51
N PHE A 39 14.25 -7.29 7.37
CA PHE A 39 13.82 -6.79 6.07
C PHE A 39 14.08 -5.31 5.94
N LYS A 40 14.29 -4.87 4.69
CA LYS A 40 14.18 -3.47 4.32
C LYS A 40 12.72 -3.21 3.95
N LEU A 41 12.13 -2.18 4.51
CA LEU A 41 10.71 -1.86 4.32
C LEU A 41 10.53 -0.76 3.30
N ILE A 42 9.66 -1.01 2.31
CA ILE A 42 9.25 -0.03 1.33
C ILE A 42 7.73 0.06 1.37
N VAL A 43 7.21 1.24 1.67
CA VAL A 43 5.77 1.49 1.71
C VAL A 43 5.38 2.20 0.42
N VAL A 44 4.43 1.62 -0.30
CA VAL A 44 4.02 2.09 -1.62
C VAL A 44 2.55 2.47 -1.61
N HIS A 45 2.27 3.69 -2.06
CA HIS A 45 0.90 4.15 -2.33
C HIS A 45 0.71 4.28 -3.83
N ALA A 46 -0.31 3.61 -4.35
CA ALA A 46 -0.72 3.75 -5.74
C ALA A 46 -1.70 4.91 -5.84
N LYS A 47 -1.28 5.98 -6.52
CA LYS A 47 -2.13 7.16 -6.74
C LYS A 47 -2.85 6.98 -8.07
N PRO A 48 -4.19 6.88 -8.09
CA PRO A 48 -4.90 6.77 -9.36
C PRO A 48 -4.62 7.95 -10.27
N SER A 49 -4.64 7.74 -11.58
CA SER A 49 -4.54 8.85 -12.50
C SER A 49 -5.86 9.62 -12.54
N PRO A 50 -5.85 10.94 -12.75
CA PRO A 50 -7.10 11.70 -12.87
C PRO A 50 -8.02 11.15 -13.96
N VAL A 51 -7.45 10.70 -15.07
CA VAL A 51 -8.20 10.11 -16.17
C VAL A 51 -8.95 8.84 -15.73
N SER A 52 -8.33 8.00 -14.91
CA SER A 52 -8.97 6.76 -14.46
C SER A 52 -10.15 7.04 -13.52
N VAL A 53 -10.11 8.15 -12.78
CA VAL A 53 -11.18 8.53 -11.85
C VAL A 53 -12.33 9.21 -12.58
N VAL A 54 -12.02 10.19 -13.45
CA VAL A 54 -13.03 10.98 -14.18
C VAL A 54 -13.57 10.20 -15.38
N GLY A 55 -12.73 9.38 -15.99
CA GLY A 55 -13.03 8.74 -17.27
C GLY A 55 -12.79 9.68 -18.44
N LEU A 56 -12.92 9.14 -19.65
CA LEU A 56 -12.74 9.90 -20.87
C LEU A 56 -14.06 10.46 -21.41
N ALA A 57 -15.15 10.26 -20.68
CA ALA A 57 -16.47 10.47 -21.19
C ALA A 57 -17.01 11.86 -20.87
N GLY A 58 -17.41 12.54 -21.92
CA GLY A 58 -18.40 13.57 -21.87
C GLY A 58 -17.89 15.01 -21.71
N PRO A 59 -18.79 15.97 -21.99
CA PRO A 59 -18.52 17.40 -21.82
C PRO A 59 -18.19 17.71 -20.35
N GLY A 60 -17.19 18.53 -20.11
CA GLY A 60 -16.82 18.97 -18.77
C GLY A 60 -15.77 18.13 -18.08
N ALA A 61 -15.39 16.97 -18.63
CA ALA A 61 -14.34 16.14 -18.01
C ALA A 61 -13.01 16.90 -17.89
N ALA A 62 -12.61 17.62 -18.93
CA ALA A 62 -11.39 18.41 -18.91
C ALA A 62 -11.42 19.53 -17.88
N GLU A 63 -12.61 20.08 -17.60
CA GLU A 63 -12.77 21.18 -16.65
C GLU A 63 -12.57 20.72 -15.19
N VAL A 64 -12.98 19.50 -14.86
CA VAL A 64 -12.86 18.97 -13.49
C VAL A 64 -11.52 18.28 -13.25
N MET A 65 -10.79 17.96 -14.31
CA MET A 65 -9.53 17.21 -14.24
C MET A 65 -8.51 17.83 -13.26
N PRO A 66 -8.25 19.16 -13.28
CA PRO A 66 -7.29 19.75 -12.34
C PRO A 66 -7.72 19.62 -10.89
N TYR A 67 -9.02 19.66 -10.61
CA TYR A 67 -9.54 19.51 -9.24
C TYR A 67 -9.38 18.08 -8.76
N VAL A 68 -9.64 17.09 -9.62
CA VAL A 68 -9.45 15.69 -9.31
C VAL A 68 -7.98 15.40 -9.06
N ASP A 69 -7.09 15.91 -9.92
CA ASP A 69 -5.64 15.74 -9.74
C ASP A 69 -5.16 16.31 -8.40
N SER A 70 -5.65 17.52 -8.07
CA SER A 70 -5.33 18.17 -6.79
C SER A 70 -5.80 17.32 -5.60
N ASP A 71 -7.01 16.77 -5.67
CA ASP A 71 -7.55 15.92 -4.60
C ASP A 71 -6.76 14.63 -4.45
N LEU A 72 -6.38 13.99 -5.55
CA LEU A 72 -5.59 12.76 -5.52
C LEU A 72 -4.20 13.00 -4.92
N LYS A 73 -3.58 14.12 -5.22
CA LYS A 73 -2.30 14.52 -4.61
C LYS A 73 -2.45 14.76 -3.12
N ARG A 74 -3.54 15.38 -2.70
CA ARG A 74 -3.82 15.64 -1.27
C ARG A 74 -4.03 14.33 -0.52
N ILE A 75 -4.80 13.40 -1.10
CA ILE A 75 -5.00 12.07 -0.51
C ILE A 75 -3.67 11.33 -0.39
N ALA A 76 -2.86 11.35 -1.44
CA ALA A 76 -1.55 10.70 -1.41
C ALA A 76 -0.67 11.27 -0.30
N ALA A 77 -0.62 12.59 -0.15
CA ALA A 77 0.15 13.23 0.91
C ALA A 77 -0.35 12.80 2.29
N ARG A 78 -1.66 12.75 2.49
CA ARG A 78 -2.27 12.33 3.76
C ARG A 78 -1.96 10.87 4.07
N VAL A 79 -2.05 10.00 3.07
CA VAL A 79 -1.75 8.57 3.24
C VAL A 79 -0.30 8.38 3.65
N LEU A 80 0.64 9.05 2.99
CA LEU A 80 2.05 8.94 3.35
C LEU A 80 2.36 9.54 4.72
N GLU A 81 1.74 10.66 5.07
CA GLU A 81 1.92 11.26 6.39
C GLU A 81 1.46 10.31 7.49
N LYS A 82 0.31 9.68 7.30
CA LYS A 82 -0.20 8.69 8.23
C LYS A 82 0.75 7.49 8.35
N ALA A 83 1.26 7.00 7.24
CA ALA A 83 2.22 5.89 7.24
C ALA A 83 3.49 6.25 7.99
N LYS A 84 4.01 7.45 7.78
CA LYS A 84 5.21 7.94 8.48
C LYS A 84 4.98 8.04 9.98
N GLU A 85 3.82 8.56 10.40
CA GLU A 85 3.47 8.64 11.82
C GLU A 85 3.43 7.26 12.47
N ILE A 86 2.85 6.28 11.78
CA ILE A 86 2.77 4.91 12.28
C ILE A 86 4.17 4.34 12.46
N CYS A 87 5.04 4.51 11.47
CA CYS A 87 6.42 4.02 11.55
C CYS A 87 7.20 4.66 12.70
N VAL A 88 7.05 5.98 12.87
CA VAL A 88 7.71 6.70 13.97
C VAL A 88 7.21 6.19 15.32
N THR A 89 5.90 6.03 15.47
CA THR A 89 5.29 5.54 16.71
C THR A 89 5.78 4.14 17.05
N LYS A 90 6.01 3.30 16.05
CA LYS A 90 6.50 1.94 16.22
C LYS A 90 8.03 1.85 16.27
N LEU A 91 8.72 2.99 16.26
CA LEU A 91 10.18 3.08 16.31
C LEU A 91 10.89 2.41 15.13
N VAL A 92 10.26 2.46 13.96
CA VAL A 92 10.83 1.95 12.71
C VAL A 92 11.22 3.15 11.85
N ASN A 93 12.52 3.37 11.69
CA ASN A 93 13.06 4.58 11.08
C ASN A 93 13.59 4.40 9.66
N ASP A 94 14.04 3.20 9.31
CA ASP A 94 14.64 2.94 8.00
C ASP A 94 13.58 2.43 7.03
N VAL A 95 12.73 3.35 6.58
CA VAL A 95 11.61 3.03 5.69
C VAL A 95 11.66 3.95 4.47
N VAL A 96 11.49 3.36 3.29
CA VAL A 96 11.35 4.11 2.05
C VAL A 96 9.86 4.25 1.74
N PHE A 97 9.43 5.45 1.40
CA PHE A 97 8.04 5.74 1.03
C PHE A 97 7.98 6.16 -0.43
N GLU A 98 7.10 5.54 -1.19
CA GLU A 98 6.93 5.85 -2.60
C GLU A 98 5.45 6.08 -2.94
N VAL A 99 5.21 7.09 -3.79
CA VAL A 99 3.93 7.30 -4.45
C VAL A 99 4.14 7.03 -5.93
N VAL A 100 3.37 6.12 -6.49
CA VAL A 100 3.46 5.77 -7.91
C VAL A 100 2.08 5.93 -8.52
N GLU A 101 1.99 6.67 -9.62
CA GLU A 101 0.73 6.85 -10.33
C GLU A 101 0.37 5.58 -11.10
N GLY A 102 -0.85 5.11 -10.93
CA GLY A 102 -1.35 3.95 -11.64
C GLY A 102 -2.38 3.18 -10.83
N ASP A 103 -2.84 2.09 -11.42
CA ASP A 103 -3.75 1.14 -10.77
C ASP A 103 -3.00 0.36 -9.69
N GLY A 104 -3.61 0.25 -8.51
CA GLY A 104 -2.96 -0.41 -7.37
C GLY A 104 -2.47 -1.82 -7.64
N ARG A 105 -3.21 -2.59 -8.43
CA ARG A 105 -2.82 -3.95 -8.80
C ARG A 105 -1.50 -3.97 -9.57
N ASN A 106 -1.40 -3.11 -10.56
CA ASN A 106 -0.20 -3.02 -11.40
C ASN A 106 0.96 -2.36 -10.66
N VAL A 107 0.69 -1.28 -9.93
CA VAL A 107 1.71 -0.54 -9.18
C VAL A 107 2.41 -1.46 -8.19
N LEU A 108 1.65 -2.25 -7.43
CA LEU A 108 2.25 -3.12 -6.42
C LEU A 108 3.03 -4.27 -7.04
N CYS A 109 2.52 -4.88 -8.10
CA CYS A 109 3.27 -5.93 -8.79
C CYS A 109 4.55 -5.39 -9.44
N GLU A 110 4.50 -4.20 -10.01
CA GLU A 110 5.69 -3.54 -10.57
C GLU A 110 6.69 -3.15 -9.48
N ALA A 111 6.21 -2.71 -8.31
CA ALA A 111 7.08 -2.40 -7.18
C ALA A 111 7.85 -3.64 -6.72
N VAL A 112 7.20 -4.80 -6.68
CA VAL A 112 7.85 -6.08 -6.36
C VAL A 112 9.01 -6.34 -7.33
N GLU A 113 8.79 -6.14 -8.62
CA GLU A 113 9.82 -6.35 -9.64
C GLU A 113 10.95 -5.32 -9.51
N LYS A 114 10.59 -4.05 -9.37
CA LYS A 114 11.54 -2.94 -9.28
C LYS A 114 12.49 -3.11 -8.09
N HIS A 115 11.96 -3.49 -6.95
CA HIS A 115 12.72 -3.58 -5.70
C HIS A 115 13.22 -4.99 -5.39
N HIS A 116 12.94 -5.95 -6.27
CA HIS A 116 13.26 -7.36 -6.03
C HIS A 116 12.74 -7.82 -4.67
N ALA A 117 11.47 -7.51 -4.40
CA ALA A 117 10.87 -7.81 -3.11
C ALA A 117 10.67 -9.31 -2.91
N SER A 118 10.92 -9.76 -1.71
CA SER A 118 10.68 -11.15 -1.30
C SER A 118 9.26 -11.36 -0.82
N ILE A 119 8.66 -10.30 -0.26
CA ILE A 119 7.30 -10.33 0.30
C ILE A 119 6.59 -9.05 -0.08
N LEU A 120 5.34 -9.21 -0.53
CA LEU A 120 4.40 -8.11 -0.71
C LEU A 120 3.30 -8.26 0.33
N VAL A 121 3.06 -7.21 1.11
CA VAL A 121 2.02 -7.17 2.14
C VAL A 121 0.90 -6.26 1.69
N VAL A 122 -0.33 -6.75 1.76
CA VAL A 122 -1.53 -5.98 1.44
C VAL A 122 -2.61 -6.24 2.48
N GLY A 123 -3.50 -5.27 2.66
CA GLY A 123 -4.72 -5.50 3.44
C GLY A 123 -5.69 -6.39 2.65
N SER A 124 -6.62 -7.02 3.33
CA SER A 124 -7.59 -7.91 2.69
C SER A 124 -8.56 -7.17 1.78
N HIS A 125 -8.81 -5.88 2.07
CA HIS A 125 -9.68 -5.02 1.28
C HIS A 125 -9.04 -3.64 1.16
N GLY A 126 -9.38 -2.90 0.09
CA GLY A 126 -9.01 -1.52 -0.06
C GLY A 126 -10.20 -0.59 0.16
N TYR A 127 -9.98 0.68 -0.14
CA TYR A 127 -11.03 1.67 -0.10
C TYR A 127 -12.14 1.32 -1.11
N GLY A 128 -13.38 1.39 -0.68
CA GLY A 128 -14.52 1.05 -1.53
C GLY A 128 -14.79 -0.44 -1.68
N ALA A 129 -14.21 -1.27 -0.82
CA ALA A 129 -14.38 -2.72 -0.90
C ALA A 129 -15.85 -3.13 -0.72
N ILE A 130 -16.23 -4.15 -1.47
CA ILE A 130 -17.54 -4.78 -1.36
C ILE A 130 -17.53 -5.68 -0.11
N LYS A 131 -18.46 -5.46 0.81
CA LYS A 131 -18.50 -6.16 2.10
C LYS A 131 -18.60 -7.69 1.99
N ARG A 132 -19.14 -8.18 0.89
CA ARG A 132 -19.34 -9.62 0.68
C ARG A 132 -18.13 -10.31 0.04
N ALA A 133 -17.19 -9.56 -0.47
CA ALA A 133 -16.00 -10.15 -1.08
C ALA A 133 -15.11 -10.72 0.02
N VAL A 134 -14.58 -11.91 -0.19
CA VAL A 134 -13.62 -12.53 0.72
C VAL A 134 -12.31 -11.76 0.69
N LEU A 135 -11.89 -11.35 -0.51
CA LEU A 135 -10.71 -10.52 -0.71
C LEU A 135 -11.07 -9.34 -1.63
N GLY A 136 -10.39 -8.22 -1.44
CA GLY A 136 -10.51 -7.08 -2.34
C GLY A 136 -9.83 -7.35 -3.67
N SER A 137 -10.14 -6.52 -4.68
CA SER A 137 -9.60 -6.72 -6.04
C SER A 137 -8.09 -6.64 -6.10
N VAL A 138 -7.49 -5.73 -5.31
CA VAL A 138 -6.02 -5.58 -5.30
C VAL A 138 -5.35 -6.78 -4.64
N SER A 139 -5.82 -7.20 -3.47
CA SER A 139 -5.23 -8.34 -2.78
C SER A 139 -5.39 -9.64 -3.56
N ASP A 140 -6.56 -9.85 -4.16
CA ASP A 140 -6.80 -11.03 -4.98
C ASP A 140 -5.90 -11.04 -6.21
N TYR A 141 -5.80 -9.92 -6.92
CA TYR A 141 -4.93 -9.81 -8.09
C TYR A 141 -3.47 -10.06 -7.72
N CYS A 142 -2.98 -9.43 -6.66
CA CYS A 142 -1.59 -9.59 -6.23
C CYS A 142 -1.29 -11.03 -5.83
N ALA A 143 -2.23 -11.70 -5.15
CA ALA A 143 -2.06 -13.09 -4.75
C ALA A 143 -1.83 -14.01 -5.96
N HIS A 144 -2.44 -13.68 -7.10
CA HIS A 144 -2.34 -14.48 -8.32
C HIS A 144 -1.18 -14.07 -9.23
N HIS A 145 -0.78 -12.80 -9.21
CA HIS A 145 0.11 -12.24 -10.24
C HIS A 145 1.46 -11.72 -9.74
N ALA A 146 1.61 -11.41 -8.46
CA ALA A 146 2.91 -10.94 -7.96
C ALA A 146 3.93 -12.07 -7.97
N HIS A 147 5.15 -11.75 -8.39
CA HIS A 147 6.23 -12.74 -8.48
C HIS A 147 7.01 -12.86 -7.17
N CYS A 148 6.30 -12.93 -6.07
CA CYS A 148 6.89 -13.12 -4.74
C CYS A 148 5.82 -13.68 -3.80
N THR A 149 6.22 -13.96 -2.56
CA THR A 149 5.27 -14.31 -1.50
C THR A 149 4.36 -13.11 -1.22
N VAL A 150 3.06 -13.33 -1.21
CA VAL A 150 2.07 -12.29 -0.89
C VAL A 150 1.44 -12.62 0.45
N MET A 151 1.53 -11.67 1.37
CA MET A 151 0.93 -11.78 2.68
C MET A 151 -0.28 -10.85 2.76
N ILE A 152 -1.45 -11.44 2.97
CA ILE A 152 -2.70 -10.71 3.06
C ILE A 152 -3.08 -10.62 4.53
N VAL A 153 -3.06 -9.40 5.07
CA VAL A 153 -3.37 -9.18 6.48
C VAL A 153 -4.84 -8.84 6.61
N LYS A 154 -5.57 -9.65 7.36
CA LYS A 154 -7.00 -9.46 7.58
C LYS A 154 -7.21 -8.73 8.90
N LYS A 155 -7.91 -7.60 8.82
CA LYS A 155 -8.29 -6.88 10.03
C LYS A 155 -9.37 -7.67 10.76
N PRO A 156 -9.17 -8.01 12.05
CA PRO A 156 -10.19 -8.75 12.78
C PRO A 156 -11.49 -7.95 12.90
N LYS A 157 -12.62 -8.67 12.81
CA LYS A 157 -13.91 -8.05 13.12
C LYS A 157 -14.04 -7.92 14.63
N ILE A 158 -14.32 -6.72 15.09
CA ILE A 158 -14.60 -6.48 16.50
C ILE A 158 -16.05 -6.89 16.72
N LYS A 159 -16.24 -7.93 17.53
CA LYS A 159 -17.59 -8.32 17.96
C LYS A 159 -17.93 -7.55 19.23
N HIS A 160 -19.01 -6.85 19.18
CA HIS A 160 -19.58 -6.19 20.35
C HIS A 160 -20.70 -7.01 20.96
#